data_4d5a51ed51383fc45b933b7770ec9a91
#
_entry.id   4d5a51ed51383fc45b933b7770ec9a91
#
_cell.length_a   1.000
_cell.length_b   1.000
_cell.length_c   1.000
_cell.angle_alpha   90.00
_cell.angle_beta   90.00
_cell.angle_gamma   90.00
#
_symmetry.space_group_name_H-M   'P 1'
#
loop_
_entity.id
_entity.type
_entity.pdbx_description
1 polymer ?
#
loop_
_entity_poly.entity_id
_entity_poly.type
_entity_poly.pdbx_seq_one_letter_code
_entity_poly.pdbx_strand_id
1 'polypeptide(L)'
;MRGALARVAGAFDVAASERIHRYGSGNINDSYRLIARDGGEYLLQRINRAVFVHPEHIAHNLERLYAAQPDRLPKILWTTDGQLLHRDADGEFWRLYRFVSASRHMDTAATPEIARAAGRAFGAFLNETRGLATGAFKETVPRFHDLPARLRRFDRALSADTHGRAHRAQEACADAERFADLAALKFPRDRIAHNDCKISNVLFDADAPRPLCVIDLDTVMPGAAGLDFGDLVRSAAARTDEDETDASQIGIDLARTQAIASGFCPAAALTSAERETLADGVLYVTFMLAVRFLTDYLEGDGYFRTAYPDHNLDRARNQFALLRDLDNKRLELAAAIKAAAPNRLRR
;
A
#
# COMPACT_ATOMS: atom_id res chain seq x y z
N MET A 1 9.78 -28.32 3.22
CA MET A 1 9.64 -26.85 3.23
C MET A 1 10.95 -26.13 3.64
N ARG A 2 11.49 -26.28 4.87
CA ARG A 2 12.72 -25.57 5.31
C ARG A 2 13.93 -25.78 4.40
N GLY A 3 14.22 -27.02 3.97
CA GLY A 3 15.32 -27.31 3.04
C GLY A 3 15.16 -26.64 1.65
N ALA A 4 13.93 -26.47 1.18
CA ALA A 4 13.69 -25.73 -0.07
C ALA A 4 13.99 -24.23 0.10
N LEU A 5 13.52 -23.61 1.19
CA LEU A 5 13.80 -22.22 1.49
C LEU A 5 15.30 -21.95 1.70
N ALA A 6 16.04 -22.89 2.31
CA ALA A 6 17.48 -22.77 2.46
C ALA A 6 18.22 -22.82 1.10
N ARG A 7 17.76 -23.65 0.16
CA ARG A 7 18.32 -23.68 -1.22
C ARG A 7 18.06 -22.36 -1.95
N VAL A 8 16.86 -21.81 -1.81
CA VAL A 8 16.52 -20.50 -2.40
C VAL A 8 17.43 -19.39 -1.82
N ALA A 9 17.65 -19.38 -0.49
CA ALA A 9 18.57 -18.42 0.14
C ALA A 9 20.01 -18.56 -0.38
N GLY A 10 20.44 -19.78 -0.69
CA GLY A 10 21.75 -20.07 -1.29
C GLY A 10 21.95 -19.40 -2.66
N ALA A 11 20.90 -19.17 -3.44
CA ALA A 11 20.99 -18.43 -4.69
C ALA A 11 21.42 -16.95 -4.49
N PHE A 12 21.29 -16.42 -3.28
CA PHE A 12 21.72 -15.07 -2.87
C PHE A 12 23.03 -15.09 -2.06
N ASP A 13 23.78 -16.16 -2.12
CA ASP A 13 25.02 -16.37 -1.33
C ASP A 13 24.79 -16.32 0.18
N VAL A 14 23.60 -16.72 0.64
CA VAL A 14 23.27 -16.76 2.06
C VAL A 14 23.14 -18.21 2.52
N ALA A 15 24.09 -18.64 3.34
CA ALA A 15 24.06 -19.94 4.00
C ALA A 15 23.05 -19.92 5.15
N ALA A 16 21.78 -20.20 4.84
CA ALA A 16 20.72 -20.21 5.84
C ALA A 16 20.96 -21.28 6.91
N SER A 17 20.69 -20.95 8.18
CA SER A 17 20.58 -21.91 9.26
C SER A 17 19.19 -22.58 9.22
N GLU A 18 18.92 -23.50 10.15
CA GLU A 18 17.58 -24.11 10.29
C GLU A 18 16.52 -23.14 10.84
N ARG A 19 16.90 -21.92 11.23
CA ARG A 19 16.01 -20.91 11.79
C ARG A 19 15.31 -20.11 10.67
N ILE A 20 14.35 -20.78 10.03
CA ILE A 20 13.48 -20.18 9.01
C ILE A 20 12.05 -20.33 9.46
N HIS A 21 11.32 -19.22 9.58
CA HIS A 21 9.91 -19.21 9.97
C HIS A 21 9.14 -18.16 9.16
N ARG A 22 7.85 -18.42 8.98
CA ARG A 22 6.95 -17.45 8.34
C ARG A 22 6.95 -16.15 9.14
N TYR A 23 6.94 -15.03 8.46
CA TYR A 23 7.03 -13.70 9.07
C TYR A 23 6.02 -12.73 8.45
N GLY A 24 5.37 -11.92 9.31
CA GLY A 24 4.44 -10.88 8.91
C GLY A 24 3.03 -11.40 8.59
N SER A 25 2.10 -10.46 8.55
CA SER A 25 0.67 -10.66 8.23
C SER A 25 0.34 -10.25 6.79
N GLY A 26 1.35 -10.03 5.92
CA GLY A 26 1.15 -9.55 4.56
C GLY A 26 0.13 -10.37 3.76
N ASN A 27 -0.80 -9.68 3.09
CA ASN A 27 -1.93 -10.31 2.42
C ASN A 27 -1.60 -10.88 1.03
N ILE A 28 -0.47 -10.49 0.42
CA ILE A 28 -0.16 -10.83 -0.96
C ILE A 28 1.02 -11.81 -1.05
N ASN A 29 2.22 -11.38 -0.66
CA ASN A 29 3.44 -12.19 -0.76
C ASN A 29 3.62 -13.10 0.47
N ASP A 30 4.27 -14.26 0.26
CA ASP A 30 4.71 -15.07 1.40
C ASP A 30 6.09 -14.60 1.87
N SER A 31 6.19 -14.26 3.14
CA SER A 31 7.42 -13.76 3.75
C SER A 31 7.95 -14.71 4.82
N TYR A 32 9.27 -14.85 4.85
CA TYR A 32 9.97 -15.70 5.81
C TYR A 32 11.18 -14.95 6.38
N ARG A 33 11.27 -14.89 7.70
CA ARG A 33 12.49 -14.45 8.38
C ARG A 33 13.44 -15.64 8.47
N LEU A 34 14.67 -15.46 8.05
CA LEU A 34 15.72 -16.44 8.15
C LEU A 34 16.95 -15.85 8.86
N ILE A 35 17.65 -16.69 9.61
CA ILE A 35 18.92 -16.36 10.22
C ILE A 35 19.98 -17.19 9.51
N ALA A 36 21.01 -16.54 8.99
CA ALA A 36 22.13 -17.21 8.37
C ALA A 36 23.08 -17.83 9.43
N ARG A 37 23.99 -18.68 8.98
CA ARG A 37 24.95 -19.35 9.87
C ARG A 37 25.93 -18.38 10.52
N ASP A 38 26.22 -17.27 9.87
CA ASP A 38 27.04 -16.16 10.39
C ASP A 38 26.29 -15.22 11.35
N GLY A 39 25.00 -15.50 11.62
CA GLY A 39 24.13 -14.67 12.47
C GLY A 39 23.43 -13.54 11.72
N GLY A 40 23.65 -13.35 10.42
CA GLY A 40 22.95 -12.37 9.61
C GLY A 40 21.45 -12.68 9.52
N GLU A 41 20.61 -11.65 9.59
CA GLU A 41 19.16 -11.78 9.50
C GLU A 41 18.63 -11.26 8.16
N TYR A 42 17.68 -11.99 7.58
CA TYR A 42 17.15 -11.71 6.26
C TYR A 42 15.65 -11.93 6.18
N LEU A 43 15.00 -11.24 5.25
CA LEU A 43 13.62 -11.44 4.86
C LEU A 43 13.56 -12.02 3.45
N LEU A 44 13.21 -13.31 3.36
CA LEU A 44 13.00 -13.99 2.09
C LEU A 44 11.52 -13.87 1.71
N GLN A 45 11.23 -13.42 0.50
CA GLN A 45 9.87 -13.25 0.02
C GLN A 45 9.64 -14.01 -1.28
N ARG A 46 8.52 -14.74 -1.33
CA ARG A 46 7.97 -15.33 -2.55
C ARG A 46 6.93 -14.37 -3.13
N ILE A 47 7.11 -14.00 -4.39
CA ILE A 47 6.20 -13.10 -5.10
C ILE A 47 4.95 -13.87 -5.51
N ASN A 48 3.78 -13.34 -5.18
CA ASN A 48 2.49 -13.93 -5.55
C ASN A 48 2.18 -13.65 -7.03
N ARG A 49 2.35 -14.67 -7.87
CA ARG A 49 2.12 -14.59 -9.32
C ARG A 49 0.65 -14.48 -9.72
N ALA A 50 -0.30 -14.77 -8.83
CA ALA A 50 -1.71 -14.53 -9.10
C ALA A 50 -2.05 -13.03 -9.09
N VAL A 51 -1.27 -12.23 -8.35
CA VAL A 51 -1.39 -10.77 -8.27
C VAL A 51 -0.41 -10.10 -9.24
N PHE A 52 0.86 -10.50 -9.18
CA PHE A 52 1.95 -9.98 -10.00
C PHE A 52 2.23 -10.96 -11.15
N VAL A 53 1.43 -10.84 -12.21
CA VAL A 53 1.50 -11.76 -13.38
C VAL A 53 2.88 -11.71 -14.05
N HIS A 54 3.56 -10.56 -13.95
CA HIS A 54 4.88 -10.29 -14.50
C HIS A 54 5.85 -9.87 -13.39
N PRO A 55 6.39 -10.81 -12.57
CA PRO A 55 7.34 -10.47 -11.50
C PRO A 55 8.59 -9.75 -12.00
N GLU A 56 8.99 -9.98 -13.25
CA GLU A 56 10.09 -9.28 -13.93
C GLU A 56 9.85 -7.76 -14.05
N HIS A 57 8.61 -7.29 -14.06
CA HIS A 57 8.30 -5.87 -14.01
C HIS A 57 8.67 -5.26 -12.66
N ILE A 58 8.47 -6.01 -11.56
CA ILE A 58 8.90 -5.58 -10.22
C ILE A 58 10.43 -5.45 -10.19
N ALA A 59 11.17 -6.46 -10.65
CA ALA A 59 12.64 -6.41 -10.71
C ALA A 59 13.12 -5.20 -11.50
N HIS A 60 12.57 -5.02 -12.71
CA HIS A 60 12.91 -3.89 -13.59
C HIS A 60 12.70 -2.52 -12.91
N ASN A 61 11.60 -2.35 -12.17
CA ASN A 61 11.31 -1.10 -11.47
C ASN A 61 12.24 -0.92 -10.26
N LEU A 62 12.49 -2.00 -9.49
CA LEU A 62 13.39 -1.97 -8.34
C LEU A 62 14.82 -1.63 -8.75
N GLU A 63 15.36 -2.21 -9.83
CA GLU A 63 16.70 -1.88 -10.34
C GLU A 63 16.87 -0.37 -10.56
N ARG A 64 15.87 0.28 -11.18
CA ARG A 64 15.88 1.72 -11.41
C ARG A 64 15.74 2.52 -10.13
N LEU A 65 14.90 2.04 -9.23
CA LEU A 65 14.68 2.69 -7.95
C LEU A 65 15.94 2.63 -7.08
N TYR A 66 16.59 1.46 -6.99
CA TYR A 66 17.84 1.30 -6.25
C TYR A 66 19.02 2.07 -6.90
N ALA A 67 19.06 2.18 -8.21
CA ALA A 67 20.04 3.02 -8.89
C ALA A 67 19.89 4.51 -8.53
N ALA A 68 18.65 4.97 -8.28
CA ALA A 68 18.37 6.35 -7.91
C ALA A 68 18.51 6.62 -6.38
N GLN A 69 18.24 5.63 -5.52
CA GLN A 69 18.10 5.80 -4.07
C GLN A 69 18.68 4.61 -3.28
N PRO A 70 19.97 4.27 -3.41
CA PRO A 70 20.51 3.04 -2.82
C PRO A 70 20.44 3.00 -1.27
N ASP A 71 20.51 4.15 -0.60
CA ASP A 71 20.64 4.25 0.86
C ASP A 71 19.31 4.50 1.59
N ARG A 72 18.21 4.69 0.86
CA ARG A 72 16.89 5.05 1.42
C ARG A 72 15.91 3.90 1.49
N LEU A 73 16.23 2.81 0.80
CA LEU A 73 15.38 1.65 0.65
C LEU A 73 15.88 0.47 1.50
N PRO A 74 15.01 -0.51 1.83
CA PRO A 74 15.44 -1.73 2.46
C PRO A 74 16.54 -2.40 1.64
N LYS A 75 17.65 -2.80 2.25
CA LYS A 75 18.77 -3.38 1.51
C LYS A 75 18.38 -4.72 0.88
N ILE A 76 18.24 -4.75 -0.45
CA ILE A 76 17.99 -5.95 -1.24
C ILE A 76 19.32 -6.64 -1.57
N LEU A 77 19.30 -7.98 -1.64
CA LEU A 77 20.44 -8.77 -2.06
C LEU A 77 20.26 -9.20 -3.52
N TRP A 78 21.36 -9.21 -4.25
CA TRP A 78 21.41 -9.75 -5.60
C TRP A 78 21.75 -11.24 -5.55
N THR A 79 21.26 -11.99 -6.50
CA THR A 79 21.63 -13.40 -6.68
C THR A 79 23.08 -13.52 -7.13
N THR A 80 23.65 -14.70 -7.02
CA THR A 80 25.03 -14.97 -7.47
C THR A 80 25.28 -14.78 -8.97
N ASP A 81 24.20 -14.82 -9.77
CA ASP A 81 24.19 -14.52 -11.20
C ASP A 81 23.77 -13.08 -11.53
N GLY A 82 23.72 -12.21 -10.51
CA GLY A 82 23.51 -10.78 -10.68
C GLY A 82 22.07 -10.35 -10.98
N GLN A 83 21.06 -11.12 -10.56
CA GLN A 83 19.64 -10.78 -10.70
C GLN A 83 19.06 -10.32 -9.37
N LEU A 84 17.95 -9.53 -9.39
CA LEU A 84 17.19 -9.20 -8.18
C LEU A 84 16.22 -10.30 -7.75
N LEU A 85 15.80 -11.13 -8.70
CA LEU A 85 14.86 -12.23 -8.45
C LEU A 85 15.54 -13.56 -8.77
N HIS A 86 15.36 -14.53 -7.88
CA HIS A 86 15.65 -15.93 -8.15
C HIS A 86 14.39 -16.66 -8.58
N ARG A 87 14.45 -17.43 -9.67
CA ARG A 87 13.40 -18.35 -10.08
C ARG A 87 13.78 -19.76 -9.67
N ASP A 88 12.99 -20.38 -8.78
CA ASP A 88 13.25 -21.75 -8.31
C ASP A 88 12.79 -22.82 -9.33
N ALA A 89 13.01 -24.09 -8.98
CA ALA A 89 12.68 -25.22 -9.84
C ALA A 89 11.17 -25.40 -10.07
N ASP A 90 10.34 -24.88 -9.16
CA ASP A 90 8.87 -24.90 -9.27
C ASP A 90 8.36 -23.69 -10.08
N GLY A 91 9.27 -22.83 -10.54
CA GLY A 91 8.98 -21.63 -11.33
C GLY A 91 8.53 -20.45 -10.50
N GLU A 92 8.63 -20.51 -9.16
CA GLU A 92 8.29 -19.43 -8.26
C GLU A 92 9.41 -18.38 -8.20
N PHE A 93 9.02 -17.10 -8.00
CA PHE A 93 9.97 -15.99 -7.95
C PHE A 93 10.20 -15.55 -6.51
N TRP A 94 11.50 -15.40 -6.18
CA TRP A 94 11.95 -15.08 -4.84
C TRP A 94 12.89 -13.88 -4.84
N ARG A 95 12.86 -13.10 -3.76
CA ARG A 95 13.82 -12.04 -3.47
C ARG A 95 14.25 -12.08 -2.02
N LEU A 96 15.39 -11.49 -1.73
CA LEU A 96 15.97 -11.49 -0.39
C LEU A 96 16.34 -10.07 0.03
N TYR A 97 15.83 -9.64 1.17
CA TYR A 97 16.23 -8.39 1.82
C TYR A 97 17.06 -8.65 3.07
N ARG A 98 17.96 -7.73 3.39
CA ARG A 98 18.49 -7.65 4.75
C ARG A 98 17.34 -7.32 5.70
N PHE A 99 17.21 -8.07 6.80
CA PHE A 99 16.17 -7.79 7.78
C PHE A 99 16.47 -6.47 8.49
N VAL A 100 15.45 -5.62 8.67
CA VAL A 100 15.58 -4.36 9.40
C VAL A 100 15.28 -4.65 10.87
N SER A 101 16.32 -4.91 11.65
CA SER A 101 16.21 -5.18 13.08
C SER A 101 15.84 -3.92 13.86
N ALA A 102 15.33 -4.09 15.09
CA ALA A 102 14.87 -2.98 15.94
C ALA A 102 13.84 -2.07 15.23
N SER A 103 13.00 -2.67 14.40
CA SER A 103 11.91 -1.97 13.72
C SER A 103 10.55 -2.51 14.11
N ARG A 104 9.54 -1.65 13.97
CA ARG A 104 8.12 -2.01 14.09
C ARG A 104 7.32 -1.42 12.95
N HIS A 105 6.24 -2.09 12.57
CA HIS A 105 5.18 -1.55 11.72
C HIS A 105 3.94 -1.26 12.57
N MET A 106 3.02 -0.48 12.02
CA MET A 106 1.75 -0.11 12.66
C MET A 106 0.64 -0.16 11.63
N ASP A 107 -0.56 -0.53 12.04
CA ASP A 107 -1.74 -0.57 11.17
C ASP A 107 -2.47 0.78 11.17
N THR A 108 -2.41 1.52 12.29
CA THR A 108 -2.88 2.91 12.42
C THR A 108 -1.85 3.78 13.13
N ALA A 109 -1.91 5.10 12.96
CA ALA A 109 -1.04 6.00 13.70
C ALA A 109 -1.57 6.25 15.11
N ALA A 110 -0.87 5.77 16.13
CA ALA A 110 -1.28 5.95 17.52
C ALA A 110 -1.31 7.44 17.94
N THR A 111 -0.46 8.29 17.35
CA THR A 111 -0.34 9.72 17.70
C THR A 111 -0.18 10.59 16.44
N PRO A 112 -0.51 11.91 16.51
CA PRO A 112 -0.23 12.85 15.43
C PRO A 112 1.26 12.95 15.06
N GLU A 113 2.16 12.67 15.99
CA GLU A 113 3.60 12.68 15.75
C GLU A 113 3.99 11.52 14.80
N ILE A 114 3.49 10.31 15.07
CA ILE A 114 3.68 9.13 14.19
C ILE A 114 3.05 9.39 12.83
N ALA A 115 1.85 9.96 12.79
CA ALA A 115 1.16 10.32 11.55
C ALA A 115 1.98 11.30 10.71
N ARG A 116 2.57 12.33 11.33
CA ARG A 116 3.48 13.28 10.67
C ARG A 116 4.74 12.60 10.14
N ALA A 117 5.30 11.68 10.93
CA ALA A 117 6.52 10.96 10.55
C ALA A 117 6.27 10.04 9.34
N ALA A 118 5.13 9.35 9.29
CA ALA A 118 4.69 8.58 8.12
C ALA A 118 4.51 9.48 6.89
N GLY A 119 3.83 10.63 7.06
CA GLY A 119 3.68 11.63 6.00
C GLY A 119 5.02 12.08 5.43
N ARG A 120 5.99 12.38 6.30
CA ARG A 120 7.35 12.76 5.87
C ARG A 120 8.06 11.62 5.12
N ALA A 121 7.90 10.36 5.54
CA ALA A 121 8.55 9.22 4.91
C ALA A 121 8.06 9.03 3.47
N PHE A 122 6.74 8.96 3.24
CA PHE A 122 6.19 8.83 1.88
C PHE A 122 6.36 10.10 1.04
N GLY A 123 6.27 11.29 1.65
CA GLY A 123 6.57 12.54 0.95
C GLY A 123 8.01 12.60 0.46
N ALA A 124 8.97 12.17 1.29
CA ALA A 124 10.38 12.07 0.90
C ALA A 124 10.58 11.05 -0.23
N PHE A 125 9.97 9.87 -0.12
CA PHE A 125 9.99 8.84 -1.18
C PHE A 125 9.53 9.42 -2.51
N LEU A 126 8.37 10.09 -2.54
CA LEU A 126 7.81 10.70 -3.75
C LEU A 126 8.70 11.82 -4.32
N ASN A 127 9.40 12.57 -3.47
CA ASN A 127 10.34 13.60 -3.92
C ASN A 127 11.63 13.01 -4.49
N GLU A 128 12.11 11.93 -3.89
CA GLU A 128 13.33 11.22 -4.31
C GLU A 128 13.15 10.51 -5.65
N THR A 129 11.91 10.10 -6.00
CA THR A 129 11.56 9.57 -7.32
C THR A 129 11.29 10.67 -8.35
N ARG A 130 11.31 11.94 -7.92
CA ARG A 130 11.09 13.09 -8.79
C ARG A 130 12.16 13.17 -9.88
N GLY A 131 11.72 13.28 -11.12
CA GLY A 131 12.63 13.33 -12.27
C GLY A 131 12.94 11.98 -12.89
N LEU A 132 12.51 10.87 -12.27
CA LEU A 132 12.52 9.59 -12.94
C LEU A 132 11.47 9.56 -14.06
N ALA A 133 11.88 9.16 -15.25
CA ALA A 133 10.99 9.09 -16.40
C ALA A 133 9.92 8.02 -16.18
N THR A 134 8.64 8.43 -16.14
CA THR A 134 7.53 7.50 -15.92
C THR A 134 7.47 6.39 -16.98
N GLY A 135 7.77 6.69 -18.24
CA GLY A 135 7.83 5.72 -19.32
C GLY A 135 8.94 4.67 -19.18
N ALA A 136 9.90 4.87 -18.27
CA ALA A 136 10.95 3.88 -18.00
C ALA A 136 10.49 2.81 -16.96
N PHE A 137 9.36 2.99 -16.30
CA PHE A 137 8.81 2.04 -15.33
C PHE A 137 7.67 1.23 -15.96
N LYS A 138 7.54 0.00 -15.53
CA LYS A 138 6.49 -0.94 -15.98
C LYS A 138 5.32 -0.97 -15.02
N GLU A 139 4.09 -1.15 -15.52
CA GLU A 139 2.96 -1.49 -14.65
C GLU A 139 3.20 -2.87 -14.04
N THR A 140 3.25 -2.96 -12.72
CA THR A 140 3.38 -4.22 -11.98
C THR A 140 2.02 -4.84 -11.71
N VAL A 141 1.00 -4.01 -11.52
CA VAL A 141 -0.41 -4.40 -11.42
C VAL A 141 -1.21 -3.55 -12.42
N PRO A 142 -1.70 -4.16 -13.53
CA PRO A 142 -2.46 -3.41 -14.53
C PRO A 142 -3.68 -2.71 -13.94
N ARG A 143 -3.86 -1.44 -14.30
CA ARG A 143 -5.02 -0.63 -13.89
C ARG A 143 -5.21 -0.58 -12.36
N PHE A 144 -4.13 -0.52 -11.59
CA PHE A 144 -4.19 -0.63 -10.13
C PHE A 144 -5.16 0.40 -9.52
N HIS A 145 -5.03 1.66 -9.90
CA HIS A 145 -5.87 2.77 -9.44
C HIS A 145 -6.89 3.25 -10.51
N ASP A 146 -7.42 2.34 -11.32
CA ASP A 146 -8.48 2.61 -12.31
C ASP A 146 -9.85 2.30 -11.69
N LEU A 147 -10.39 3.25 -10.91
CA LEU A 147 -11.69 3.08 -10.26
C LEU A 147 -12.83 2.81 -11.25
N PRO A 148 -12.93 3.45 -12.44
CA PRO A 148 -13.90 3.07 -13.46
C PRO A 148 -13.82 1.58 -13.86
N ALA A 149 -12.61 1.02 -13.98
CA ALA A 149 -12.45 -0.40 -14.30
C ALA A 149 -12.86 -1.29 -13.12
N ARG A 150 -12.62 -0.84 -11.87
CA ARG A 150 -13.05 -1.55 -10.65
C ARG A 150 -14.57 -1.59 -10.55
N LEU A 151 -15.26 -0.48 -10.82
CA LEU A 151 -16.73 -0.43 -10.84
C LEU A 151 -17.31 -1.35 -11.91
N ARG A 152 -16.77 -1.34 -13.13
CA ARG A 152 -17.22 -2.30 -14.16
C ARG A 152 -17.03 -3.77 -13.78
N ARG A 153 -15.98 -4.10 -12.99
CA ARG A 153 -15.80 -5.47 -12.47
C ARG A 153 -16.83 -5.77 -11.38
N PHE A 154 -17.06 -4.81 -10.49
CA PHE A 154 -18.10 -4.91 -9.45
C PHE A 154 -19.48 -5.16 -10.07
N ASP A 155 -19.90 -4.38 -11.07
CA ASP A 155 -21.20 -4.53 -11.75
C ASP A 155 -21.35 -5.93 -12.36
N ARG A 156 -20.29 -6.47 -12.97
CA ARG A 156 -20.29 -7.84 -13.49
C ARG A 156 -20.40 -8.87 -12.38
N ALA A 157 -19.64 -8.72 -11.29
CA ALA A 157 -19.68 -9.64 -10.15
C ALA A 157 -21.06 -9.65 -9.48
N LEU A 158 -21.66 -8.46 -9.30
CA LEU A 158 -23.00 -8.29 -8.73
C LEU A 158 -24.08 -8.92 -9.64
N SER A 159 -24.00 -8.65 -10.94
CA SER A 159 -24.97 -9.19 -11.91
C SER A 159 -24.88 -10.73 -12.05
N ALA A 160 -23.69 -11.28 -11.96
CA ALA A 160 -23.46 -12.72 -12.06
C ALA A 160 -23.86 -13.46 -10.77
N ASP A 161 -23.66 -12.85 -9.63
CA ASP A 161 -23.88 -13.37 -8.26
C ASP A 161 -23.57 -14.88 -8.12
N THR A 162 -22.43 -15.29 -8.67
CA THR A 162 -22.06 -16.70 -8.83
C THR A 162 -22.07 -17.48 -7.51
N HIS A 163 -21.89 -16.79 -6.40
CA HIS A 163 -21.85 -17.36 -5.05
C HIS A 163 -23.13 -17.09 -4.24
N GLY A 164 -24.16 -16.45 -4.81
CA GLY A 164 -25.44 -16.13 -4.15
C GLY A 164 -25.27 -15.17 -2.96
N ARG A 165 -24.28 -14.26 -3.01
CA ARG A 165 -23.90 -13.39 -1.88
C ARG A 165 -24.46 -11.98 -1.97
N ALA A 166 -25.04 -11.57 -3.10
CA ALA A 166 -25.53 -10.20 -3.34
C ALA A 166 -26.59 -9.77 -2.31
N HIS A 167 -27.46 -10.70 -1.89
CA HIS A 167 -28.51 -10.41 -0.92
C HIS A 167 -27.97 -9.97 0.46
N ARG A 168 -26.76 -10.40 0.85
CA ARG A 168 -26.10 -10.01 2.10
C ARG A 168 -25.33 -8.69 1.98
N ALA A 169 -25.05 -8.26 0.76
CA ALA A 169 -24.25 -7.10 0.44
C ALA A 169 -25.08 -5.86 0.02
N GLN A 170 -26.40 -5.89 0.14
CA GLN A 170 -27.30 -4.86 -0.39
C GLN A 170 -26.94 -3.43 0.06
N GLU A 171 -26.65 -3.22 1.35
CA GLU A 171 -26.24 -1.91 1.86
C GLU A 171 -24.92 -1.43 1.25
N ALA A 172 -23.92 -2.32 1.18
CA ALA A 172 -22.62 -2.00 0.58
C ALA A 172 -22.76 -1.72 -0.93
N CYS A 173 -23.67 -2.40 -1.64
CA CYS A 173 -23.97 -2.12 -3.04
C CYS A 173 -24.63 -0.75 -3.22
N ALA A 174 -25.56 -0.37 -2.34
CA ALA A 174 -26.18 0.96 -2.36
C ALA A 174 -25.14 2.08 -2.10
N ASP A 175 -24.18 1.85 -1.20
CA ASP A 175 -23.06 2.78 -1.01
C ASP A 175 -22.18 2.86 -2.26
N ALA A 176 -21.91 1.75 -2.94
CA ALA A 176 -21.12 1.74 -4.18
C ALA A 176 -21.79 2.59 -5.28
N GLU A 177 -23.10 2.51 -5.41
CA GLU A 177 -23.90 3.35 -6.32
C GLU A 177 -23.85 4.83 -5.89
N ARG A 178 -24.07 5.10 -4.60
CA ARG A 178 -24.08 6.47 -4.02
C ARG A 178 -22.77 7.23 -4.32
N PHE A 179 -21.64 6.57 -4.25
CA PHE A 179 -20.33 7.20 -4.42
C PHE A 179 -19.72 7.02 -5.81
N ALA A 180 -20.46 6.49 -6.78
CA ALA A 180 -19.97 6.19 -8.12
C ALA A 180 -19.35 7.40 -8.86
N ASP A 181 -19.86 8.61 -8.60
CA ASP A 181 -19.37 9.86 -9.18
C ASP A 181 -17.90 10.16 -8.85
N LEU A 182 -17.35 9.60 -7.75
CA LEU A 182 -15.93 9.70 -7.44
C LEU A 182 -15.03 9.12 -8.54
N ALA A 183 -15.55 8.22 -9.38
CA ALA A 183 -14.82 7.67 -10.51
C ALA A 183 -14.51 8.71 -11.62
N ALA A 184 -15.19 9.86 -11.61
CA ALA A 184 -14.91 10.95 -12.54
C ALA A 184 -13.70 11.80 -12.16
N LEU A 185 -13.22 11.71 -10.91
CA LEU A 185 -12.06 12.46 -10.42
C LEU A 185 -10.80 12.12 -11.23
N LYS A 186 -9.98 13.15 -11.47
CA LYS A 186 -8.73 13.04 -12.23
C LYS A 186 -7.55 13.46 -11.38
N PHE A 187 -6.45 12.77 -11.56
CA PHE A 187 -5.20 13.00 -10.81
C PHE A 187 -4.02 13.13 -11.78
N PRO A 188 -3.12 14.11 -11.59
CA PRO A 188 -1.85 14.15 -12.32
C PRO A 188 -1.07 12.84 -12.09
N ARG A 189 -0.70 12.15 -13.19
CA ARG A 189 -0.02 10.83 -13.14
C ARG A 189 1.38 10.90 -13.74
N ASP A 190 2.13 11.89 -13.34
CA ASP A 190 3.47 12.21 -13.83
C ASP A 190 4.59 11.90 -12.82
N ARG A 191 4.26 11.12 -11.78
CA ARG A 191 5.20 10.66 -10.74
C ARG A 191 5.44 9.15 -10.83
N ILE A 192 6.61 8.74 -10.36
CA ILE A 192 6.81 7.38 -9.88
C ILE A 192 6.34 7.37 -8.42
N ALA A 193 5.19 6.76 -8.19
CA ALA A 193 4.50 6.71 -6.92
C ALA A 193 4.65 5.33 -6.27
N HIS A 194 4.45 5.27 -4.96
CA HIS A 194 4.46 3.99 -4.24
C HIS A 194 3.21 3.16 -4.55
N ASN A 195 2.06 3.83 -4.69
CA ASN A 195 0.74 3.29 -4.98
C ASN A 195 0.12 2.35 -3.91
N ASP A 196 0.83 2.08 -2.79
CA ASP A 196 0.30 1.35 -1.62
C ASP A 196 0.86 2.00 -0.35
N CYS A 197 0.49 3.29 -0.13
CA CYS A 197 1.06 4.14 0.90
C CYS A 197 0.45 3.93 2.30
N LYS A 198 -0.06 2.76 2.60
CA LYS A 198 -0.58 2.48 3.96
C LYS A 198 0.54 2.58 5.00
N ILE A 199 0.19 3.00 6.22
CA ILE A 199 1.17 3.22 7.29
C ILE A 199 1.96 1.96 7.64
N SER A 200 1.38 0.77 7.49
CA SER A 200 2.08 -0.50 7.71
C SER A 200 3.24 -0.75 6.73
N ASN A 201 3.33 0.02 5.65
CA ASN A 201 4.46 0.02 4.71
C ASN A 201 5.56 1.03 5.09
N VAL A 202 5.52 1.58 6.30
CA VAL A 202 6.63 2.31 6.91
C VAL A 202 7.17 1.51 8.08
N LEU A 203 8.46 1.18 8.06
CA LEU A 203 9.14 0.65 9.23
C LEU A 203 9.58 1.82 10.11
N PHE A 204 9.16 1.79 11.36
CA PHE A 204 9.57 2.73 12.39
C PHE A 204 10.62 2.11 13.30
N ASP A 205 11.42 2.94 13.89
CA ASP A 205 12.29 2.57 15.00
C ASP A 205 11.45 1.94 16.13
N ALA A 206 11.96 0.88 16.76
CA ALA A 206 11.22 0.18 17.82
C ALA A 206 10.88 1.07 19.01
N ASP A 207 11.79 2.01 19.34
CA ASP A 207 11.74 2.82 20.56
C ASP A 207 11.35 4.29 20.30
N ALA A 208 11.30 4.73 19.03
CA ALA A 208 11.04 6.12 18.66
C ALA A 208 10.03 6.26 17.51
N PRO A 209 9.32 7.40 17.40
CA PRO A 209 8.42 7.70 16.27
C PRO A 209 9.21 8.14 15.01
N ARG A 210 10.35 7.48 14.74
CA ARG A 210 11.27 7.80 13.66
C ARG A 210 11.11 6.75 12.54
N PRO A 211 10.73 7.13 11.31
CA PRO A 211 10.70 6.21 10.20
C PRO A 211 12.13 5.80 9.82
N LEU A 212 12.32 4.51 9.57
CA LEU A 212 13.58 3.94 9.12
C LEU A 212 13.61 3.83 7.60
N CYS A 213 12.58 3.25 7.01
CA CYS A 213 12.43 3.14 5.56
C CYS A 213 10.96 2.84 5.17
N VAL A 214 10.65 3.10 3.91
CA VAL A 214 9.43 2.64 3.24
C VAL A 214 9.69 1.25 2.67
N ILE A 215 8.73 0.34 2.79
CA ILE A 215 8.79 -1.06 2.35
C ILE A 215 7.64 -1.39 1.41
N ASP A 216 7.60 -2.63 0.90
CA ASP A 216 6.59 -3.15 -0.02
C ASP A 216 6.52 -2.38 -1.35
N LEU A 217 7.66 -2.38 -2.04
CA LEU A 217 7.91 -1.59 -3.25
C LEU A 217 7.36 -2.23 -4.54
N ASP A 218 6.51 -3.25 -4.43
CA ASP A 218 6.01 -4.02 -5.58
C ASP A 218 5.07 -3.23 -6.48
N THR A 219 4.43 -2.22 -5.91
CA THR A 219 3.49 -1.33 -6.60
C THR A 219 4.13 -0.02 -7.05
N VAL A 220 5.47 0.12 -6.91
CA VAL A 220 6.18 1.32 -7.37
C VAL A 220 6.18 1.36 -8.89
N MET A 221 5.38 2.27 -9.44
CA MET A 221 5.15 2.46 -10.88
C MET A 221 4.57 3.86 -11.14
N PRO A 222 4.30 4.27 -12.39
CA PRO A 222 3.63 5.54 -12.67
C PRO A 222 2.32 5.68 -11.89
N GLY A 223 2.18 6.78 -11.16
CA GLY A 223 1.06 7.04 -10.26
C GLY A 223 0.86 8.52 -9.97
N ALA A 224 0.04 8.82 -8.97
CA ALA A 224 -0.35 10.18 -8.61
C ALA A 224 -0.11 10.47 -7.13
N ALA A 225 0.48 11.62 -6.84
CA ALA A 225 0.75 12.07 -5.46
C ALA A 225 -0.52 12.13 -4.59
N GLY A 226 -1.66 12.53 -5.17
CA GLY A 226 -2.94 12.59 -4.46
C GLY A 226 -3.45 11.21 -4.03
N LEU A 227 -3.16 10.15 -4.80
CA LEU A 227 -3.55 8.78 -4.44
C LEU A 227 -2.64 8.20 -3.36
N ASP A 228 -1.32 8.42 -3.43
CA ASP A 228 -0.39 8.04 -2.36
C ASP A 228 -0.75 8.73 -1.03
N PHE A 229 -1.00 10.05 -1.08
CA PHE A 229 -1.47 10.78 0.08
C PHE A 229 -2.80 10.24 0.61
N GLY A 230 -3.73 9.95 -0.29
CA GLY A 230 -5.06 9.43 0.05
C GLY A 230 -5.01 8.10 0.79
N ASP A 231 -4.19 7.17 0.32
CA ASP A 231 -4.04 5.86 0.96
C ASP A 231 -3.36 5.96 2.34
N LEU A 232 -2.38 6.86 2.47
CA LEU A 232 -1.76 7.13 3.76
C LEU A 232 -2.77 7.70 4.78
N VAL A 233 -3.58 8.69 4.38
CA VAL A 233 -4.61 9.26 5.27
C VAL A 233 -5.64 8.21 5.64
N ARG A 234 -6.15 7.46 4.67
CA ARG A 234 -7.12 6.37 4.88
C ARG A 234 -6.65 5.38 5.94
N SER A 235 -5.37 4.95 5.88
CA SER A 235 -4.85 3.95 6.81
C SER A 235 -4.36 4.54 8.12
N ALA A 236 -3.60 5.63 8.08
CA ALA A 236 -2.94 6.19 9.26
C ALA A 236 -3.83 7.09 10.12
N ALA A 237 -4.84 7.75 9.52
CA ALA A 237 -5.75 8.64 10.23
C ALA A 237 -7.12 8.02 10.51
N ALA A 238 -7.39 6.79 10.07
CA ALA A 238 -8.56 6.05 10.53
C ALA A 238 -8.52 5.85 12.05
N ARG A 239 -9.67 5.91 12.70
CA ARG A 239 -9.78 5.71 14.16
C ARG A 239 -9.60 4.25 14.55
N THR A 240 -9.95 3.34 13.64
CA THR A 240 -9.95 1.89 13.84
C THR A 240 -9.22 1.19 12.70
N ASP A 241 -8.91 -0.08 12.89
CA ASP A 241 -8.36 -0.93 11.86
C ASP A 241 -9.41 -1.30 10.79
N GLU A 242 -8.99 -1.86 9.66
CA GLU A 242 -9.86 -2.25 8.54
C GLU A 242 -10.83 -3.39 8.90
N ASP A 243 -10.54 -4.13 9.95
CA ASP A 243 -11.32 -5.29 10.41
C ASP A 243 -12.37 -4.91 11.49
N GLU A 244 -12.48 -3.61 11.88
CA GLU A 244 -13.51 -3.15 12.82
C GLU A 244 -14.90 -3.25 12.19
N THR A 245 -15.84 -3.85 12.91
CA THR A 245 -17.22 -4.08 12.46
C THR A 245 -18.24 -3.14 13.09
N ASP A 246 -17.90 -2.48 14.21
CA ASP A 246 -18.76 -1.45 14.81
C ASP A 246 -18.66 -0.14 14.04
N ALA A 247 -19.63 0.13 13.18
CA ALA A 247 -19.69 1.33 12.35
C ALA A 247 -19.65 2.64 13.18
N SER A 248 -20.04 2.63 14.45
CA SER A 248 -20.03 3.81 15.32
C SER A 248 -18.61 4.24 15.72
N GLN A 249 -17.65 3.31 15.69
CA GLN A 249 -16.25 3.55 16.00
C GLN A 249 -15.48 4.02 14.77
N ILE A 250 -15.95 3.67 13.56
CA ILE A 250 -15.26 3.94 12.31
C ILE A 250 -15.36 5.42 11.94
N GLY A 251 -14.24 6.03 11.58
CA GLY A 251 -14.20 7.42 11.13
C GLY A 251 -12.78 7.94 10.99
N ILE A 252 -12.67 9.16 10.48
CA ILE A 252 -11.41 9.85 10.27
C ILE A 252 -11.04 10.75 11.45
N ASP A 253 -9.77 10.74 11.82
CA ASP A 253 -9.17 11.69 12.77
C ASP A 253 -8.55 12.86 12.01
N LEU A 254 -9.17 14.04 12.09
CA LEU A 254 -8.71 15.24 11.39
C LEU A 254 -7.37 15.78 11.93
N ALA A 255 -7.05 15.57 13.21
CA ALA A 255 -5.78 15.98 13.77
C ALA A 255 -4.62 15.13 13.20
N ARG A 256 -4.82 13.81 13.10
CA ARG A 256 -3.87 12.92 12.41
C ARG A 256 -3.77 13.26 10.93
N THR A 257 -4.86 13.55 10.26
CA THR A 257 -4.88 13.97 8.85
C THR A 257 -4.05 15.24 8.65
N GLN A 258 -4.22 16.25 9.49
CA GLN A 258 -3.43 17.48 9.46
C GLN A 258 -1.95 17.19 9.73
N ALA A 259 -1.64 16.31 10.67
CA ALA A 259 -0.27 15.90 10.96
C ALA A 259 0.38 15.20 9.76
N ILE A 260 -0.33 14.27 9.09
CA ILE A 260 0.14 13.62 7.85
C ILE A 260 0.45 14.69 6.80
N ALA A 261 -0.48 15.61 6.53
CA ALA A 261 -0.29 16.66 5.55
C ALA A 261 0.91 17.55 5.87
N SER A 262 1.13 17.88 7.17
CA SER A 262 2.27 18.67 7.63
C SER A 262 3.62 17.97 7.46
N GLY A 263 3.63 16.63 7.40
CA GLY A 263 4.82 15.85 7.06
C GLY A 263 5.00 15.66 5.56
N PHE A 264 3.94 15.24 4.87
CA PHE A 264 3.96 14.86 3.47
C PHE A 264 4.19 16.05 2.51
N CYS A 265 3.39 17.12 2.64
CA CYS A 265 3.41 18.21 1.66
C CYS A 265 4.75 18.94 1.55
N PRO A 266 5.47 19.26 2.65
CA PRO A 266 6.80 19.86 2.55
C PRO A 266 7.84 18.91 1.97
N ALA A 267 7.73 17.60 2.25
CA ALA A 267 8.69 16.58 1.83
C ALA A 267 8.50 16.17 0.37
N ALA A 268 7.26 16.10 -0.12
CA ALA A 268 6.92 15.62 -1.47
C ALA A 268 7.18 16.64 -2.60
N ALA A 269 7.45 17.91 -2.28
CA ALA A 269 7.64 18.99 -3.25
C ALA A 269 6.54 19.04 -4.34
N LEU A 270 5.28 19.07 -3.87
CA LEU A 270 4.09 19.01 -4.72
C LEU A 270 3.92 20.26 -5.61
N THR A 271 3.45 20.07 -6.82
CA THR A 271 2.90 21.13 -7.68
C THR A 271 1.56 21.64 -7.17
N SER A 272 1.07 22.77 -7.66
CA SER A 272 -0.27 23.28 -7.30
C SER A 272 -1.37 22.30 -7.69
N ALA A 273 -1.30 21.74 -8.90
CA ALA A 273 -2.27 20.75 -9.38
C ALA A 273 -2.31 19.47 -8.49
N GLU A 274 -1.17 18.98 -8.04
CA GLU A 274 -1.12 17.84 -7.12
C GLU A 274 -1.73 18.18 -5.76
N ARG A 275 -1.47 19.38 -5.22
CA ARG A 275 -2.03 19.84 -3.93
C ARG A 275 -3.56 19.91 -3.95
N GLU A 276 -4.14 20.36 -5.05
CA GLU A 276 -5.58 20.47 -5.25
C GLU A 276 -6.29 19.10 -5.22
N THR A 277 -5.57 18.02 -5.53
CA THR A 277 -6.14 16.66 -5.58
C THR A 277 -6.01 15.87 -4.27
N LEU A 278 -5.34 16.41 -3.24
CA LEU A 278 -5.04 15.63 -2.02
C LEU A 278 -6.30 15.18 -1.27
N ALA A 279 -7.26 16.07 -1.06
CA ALA A 279 -8.50 15.73 -0.37
C ALA A 279 -9.35 14.72 -1.17
N ASP A 280 -9.45 14.94 -2.48
CA ASP A 280 -10.15 14.02 -3.38
C ASP A 280 -9.49 12.64 -3.43
N GLY A 281 -8.15 12.59 -3.33
CA GLY A 281 -7.39 11.35 -3.24
C GLY A 281 -7.81 10.48 -2.05
N VAL A 282 -8.11 11.08 -0.90
CA VAL A 282 -8.56 10.35 0.30
C VAL A 282 -9.90 9.65 0.03
N LEU A 283 -10.88 10.37 -0.52
CA LEU A 283 -12.19 9.78 -0.84
C LEU A 283 -12.06 8.71 -1.94
N TYR A 284 -11.31 9.02 -3.00
CA TYR A 284 -11.14 8.13 -4.15
C TYR A 284 -10.53 6.78 -3.75
N VAL A 285 -9.44 6.77 -2.97
CA VAL A 285 -8.74 5.53 -2.57
C VAL A 285 -9.59 4.74 -1.58
N THR A 286 -10.26 5.41 -0.62
CA THR A 286 -11.16 4.76 0.33
C THR A 286 -12.29 4.06 -0.42
N PHE A 287 -12.95 4.75 -1.35
CA PHE A 287 -14.00 4.19 -2.19
C PHE A 287 -13.49 3.01 -3.03
N MET A 288 -12.35 3.19 -3.69
CA MET A 288 -11.77 2.14 -4.51
C MET A 288 -11.49 0.86 -3.71
N LEU A 289 -10.99 0.99 -2.47
CA LEU A 289 -10.72 -0.16 -1.62
C LEU A 289 -12.02 -0.83 -1.15
N ALA A 290 -13.03 -0.06 -0.78
CA ALA A 290 -14.37 -0.58 -0.46
C ALA A 290 -14.93 -1.42 -1.61
N VAL A 291 -14.90 -0.89 -2.84
CA VAL A 291 -15.35 -1.60 -4.06
C VAL A 291 -14.52 -2.85 -4.32
N ARG A 292 -13.21 -2.84 -4.06
CA ARG A 292 -12.34 -4.02 -4.25
C ARG A 292 -12.69 -5.13 -3.26
N PHE A 293 -12.88 -4.83 -1.97
CA PHE A 293 -13.31 -5.82 -0.98
C PHE A 293 -14.69 -6.38 -1.31
N LEU A 294 -15.65 -5.52 -1.67
CA LEU A 294 -16.99 -5.93 -2.04
C LEU A 294 -16.99 -6.83 -3.30
N THR A 295 -16.20 -6.47 -4.29
CA THR A 295 -16.08 -7.28 -5.53
C THR A 295 -15.48 -8.65 -5.22
N ASP A 296 -14.41 -8.70 -4.43
CA ASP A 296 -13.76 -9.97 -4.06
C ASP A 296 -14.69 -10.87 -3.25
N TYR A 297 -15.48 -10.28 -2.34
CA TYR A 297 -16.54 -11.00 -1.63
C TYR A 297 -17.55 -11.64 -2.58
N LEU A 298 -18.07 -10.87 -3.55
CA LEU A 298 -19.04 -11.37 -4.54
C LEU A 298 -18.43 -12.44 -5.46
N GLU A 299 -17.12 -12.36 -5.73
CA GLU A 299 -16.38 -13.33 -6.56
C GLU A 299 -15.85 -14.55 -5.78
N GLY A 300 -16.10 -14.66 -4.46
CA GLY A 300 -15.78 -15.83 -3.64
C GLY A 300 -14.47 -15.76 -2.88
N ASP A 301 -13.98 -14.56 -2.55
CA ASP A 301 -12.79 -14.30 -1.69
C ASP A 301 -11.48 -14.85 -2.27
N GLY A 302 -11.25 -14.64 -3.58
CA GLY A 302 -10.08 -15.17 -4.26
C GLY A 302 -8.83 -14.29 -4.20
N TYR A 303 -8.98 -12.99 -3.95
CA TYR A 303 -7.86 -12.03 -4.01
C TYR A 303 -7.28 -11.72 -2.62
N PHE A 304 -8.11 -11.31 -1.67
CA PHE A 304 -7.68 -10.98 -0.31
C PHE A 304 -7.78 -12.19 0.61
N ARG A 305 -6.79 -12.36 1.49
CA ARG A 305 -6.87 -13.40 2.52
C ARG A 305 -8.00 -13.08 3.50
N THR A 306 -8.81 -14.09 3.80
CA THR A 306 -9.90 -13.99 4.76
C THR A 306 -9.62 -14.87 5.97
N ALA A 307 -10.00 -14.41 7.16
CA ALA A 307 -9.90 -15.16 8.39
C ALA A 307 -11.20 -15.93 8.72
N TYR A 308 -12.32 -15.47 8.16
CA TYR A 308 -13.64 -16.05 8.35
C TYR A 308 -14.55 -15.76 7.15
N PRO A 309 -15.67 -16.47 6.99
CA PRO A 309 -16.69 -16.13 6.00
C PRO A 309 -17.18 -14.69 6.21
N ASP A 310 -17.43 -13.97 5.12
CA ASP A 310 -17.84 -12.56 5.09
C ASP A 310 -16.76 -11.54 5.50
N HIS A 311 -15.53 -11.92 5.79
CA HIS A 311 -14.49 -11.00 6.20
C HIS A 311 -14.29 -9.83 5.20
N ASN A 312 -14.30 -10.12 3.88
CA ASN A 312 -14.23 -9.06 2.86
C ASN A 312 -15.49 -8.20 2.79
N LEU A 313 -16.66 -8.73 3.14
CA LEU A 313 -17.88 -7.92 3.25
C LEU A 313 -17.78 -6.95 4.45
N ASP A 314 -17.27 -7.41 5.58
CA ASP A 314 -17.08 -6.57 6.76
C ASP A 314 -16.04 -5.48 6.50
N ARG A 315 -14.94 -5.80 5.81
CA ARG A 315 -13.96 -4.80 5.33
C ARG A 315 -14.57 -3.80 4.36
N ALA A 316 -15.42 -4.25 3.43
CA ALA A 316 -16.12 -3.35 2.53
C ALA A 316 -17.03 -2.38 3.32
N ARG A 317 -17.81 -2.90 4.27
CA ARG A 317 -18.66 -2.08 5.16
C ARG A 317 -17.86 -1.08 5.98
N ASN A 318 -16.70 -1.50 6.51
CA ASN A 318 -15.77 -0.63 7.22
C ASN A 318 -15.33 0.55 6.33
N GLN A 319 -14.85 0.26 5.12
CA GLN A 319 -14.38 1.32 4.20
C GLN A 319 -15.54 2.20 3.71
N PHE A 320 -16.75 1.69 3.52
CA PHE A 320 -17.91 2.52 3.22
C PHE A 320 -18.33 3.39 4.42
N ALA A 321 -18.25 2.89 5.66
CA ALA A 321 -18.49 3.70 6.85
C ALA A 321 -17.46 4.84 6.98
N LEU A 322 -16.17 4.53 6.75
CA LEU A 322 -15.12 5.55 6.70
C LEU A 322 -15.38 6.58 5.60
N LEU A 323 -15.80 6.13 4.42
CA LEU A 323 -16.10 7.02 3.28
C LEU A 323 -17.27 7.95 3.58
N ARG A 324 -18.33 7.45 4.23
CA ARG A 324 -19.48 8.29 4.68
C ARG A 324 -19.03 9.35 5.69
N ASP A 325 -18.15 9.01 6.64
CA ASP A 325 -17.59 9.98 7.60
C ASP A 325 -16.71 11.03 6.90
N LEU A 326 -15.88 10.61 5.94
CA LEU A 326 -15.07 11.50 5.11
C LEU A 326 -15.92 12.47 4.27
N ASP A 327 -16.99 11.96 3.67
CA ASP A 327 -17.89 12.77 2.85
C ASP A 327 -18.63 13.81 3.70
N ASN A 328 -19.11 13.42 4.88
CA ASN A 328 -19.74 14.33 5.85
C ASN A 328 -18.76 15.42 6.34
N LYS A 329 -17.46 15.13 6.39
CA LYS A 329 -16.39 16.04 6.85
C LYS A 329 -15.55 16.61 5.71
N ARG A 330 -16.06 16.59 4.47
CA ARG A 330 -15.27 16.97 3.28
C ARG A 330 -14.65 18.36 3.38
N LEU A 331 -15.36 19.34 3.93
CA LEU A 331 -14.86 20.71 4.10
C LEU A 331 -13.76 20.78 5.18
N GLU A 332 -13.96 20.10 6.31
CA GLU A 332 -13.00 20.05 7.40
C GLU A 332 -11.74 19.27 6.97
N LEU A 333 -11.89 18.19 6.22
CA LEU A 333 -10.79 17.44 5.64
C LEU A 333 -9.92 18.34 4.74
N ALA A 334 -10.56 19.04 3.79
CA ALA A 334 -9.87 19.97 2.91
C ALA A 334 -9.18 21.12 3.69
N ALA A 335 -9.84 21.66 4.70
CA ALA A 335 -9.30 22.70 5.56
C ALA A 335 -8.07 22.20 6.36
N ALA A 336 -8.13 21.01 6.96
CA ALA A 336 -7.03 20.40 7.71
C ALA A 336 -5.79 20.18 6.81
N ILE A 337 -5.98 19.69 5.60
CA ILE A 337 -4.91 19.48 4.62
C ILE A 337 -4.31 20.83 4.19
N LYS A 338 -5.15 21.82 3.86
CA LYS A 338 -4.70 23.15 3.42
C LYS A 338 -3.95 23.90 4.51
N ALA A 339 -4.38 23.81 5.75
CA ALA A 339 -3.72 24.48 6.89
C ALA A 339 -2.30 23.94 7.10
N ALA A 340 -2.07 22.66 6.86
CA ALA A 340 -0.77 22.02 7.01
C ALA A 340 0.16 22.22 5.80
N ALA A 341 -0.37 22.59 4.65
CA ALA A 341 0.35 22.79 3.39
C ALA A 341 0.25 24.24 2.89
N PRO A 342 0.67 25.25 3.66
CA PRO A 342 0.54 26.63 3.21
C PRO A 342 1.29 26.82 1.89
N ASN A 343 0.67 27.54 0.95
CA ASN A 343 1.31 27.97 -0.29
C ASN A 343 2.52 28.86 0.09
N ARG A 344 3.70 28.27 0.19
CA ARG A 344 4.93 29.07 0.17
C ARG A 344 5.13 29.53 -1.27
N LEU A 345 4.52 30.65 -1.63
CA LEU A 345 5.06 31.49 -2.70
C LEU A 345 6.49 31.84 -2.25
N ARG A 346 7.48 31.10 -2.70
CA ARG A 346 8.87 31.52 -2.62
C ARG A 346 8.97 32.80 -3.47
N ARG A 347 9.19 33.92 -2.80
CA ARG A 347 9.71 35.15 -3.40
C ARG A 347 11.07 34.85 -4.03
#